data_f580026ebdc3c7c2cf92df31e6cc30fc
#
_entry.id   f580026ebdc3c7c2cf92df31e6cc30fc
#
_cell.length_a   1.000
_cell.length_b   1.000
_cell.length_c   1.000
_cell.angle_alpha   90.00
_cell.angle_beta   90.00
_cell.angle_gamma   90.00
#
_symmetry.space_group_name_H-M   'P 1'
#
loop_
_entity.id
_entity.type
_entity.pdbx_description
1 polymer ?
#
loop_
_entity_poly.entity_id
_entity_poly.type
_entity_poly.pdbx_seq_one_letter_code
_entity_poly.pdbx_strand_id
1 'polypeptide(L)'
;GSATKGGINLISVVLYDGDTRRYEDTKRLFEYGFTQIESITPESLYAEDPRVIDITGFDTSDAQHGELTLGIRAVDDTKDMTIVGRKDNIDFLRENFGQVSSIRWTREFRAPINVGDVMGILTFYSENKGTAEYELVATRSIAARADAPLTLEQIEAYTAQEENPWPRFSWDLLVPPGLILLAFI
;
A
#
# COMPACT_ATOMS: atom_id res chain seq x y z
N GLY A 1 -22.68 -22.01 -25.63
CA GLY A 1 -21.95 -20.81 -26.01
C GLY A 1 -20.98 -20.35 -24.92
N SER A 2 -20.00 -19.52 -25.28
CA SER A 2 -19.12 -18.87 -24.33
C SER A 2 -18.98 -17.39 -24.70
N ALA A 3 -18.84 -16.50 -23.69
CA ALA A 3 -18.65 -15.08 -23.88
C ALA A 3 -17.77 -14.49 -22.76
N THR A 4 -16.96 -13.49 -23.11
CA THR A 4 -16.10 -12.77 -22.17
C THR A 4 -16.45 -11.29 -22.21
N LYS A 5 -16.61 -10.67 -21.03
CA LYS A 5 -16.83 -9.23 -20.87
C LYS A 5 -16.22 -8.77 -19.54
N GLY A 6 -15.37 -7.72 -19.59
CA GLY A 6 -14.75 -7.15 -18.39
C GLY A 6 -13.96 -8.16 -17.56
N GLY A 7 -13.25 -9.10 -18.22
CA GLY A 7 -12.49 -10.16 -17.53
C GLY A 7 -13.34 -11.33 -17.00
N ILE A 8 -14.67 -11.25 -17.10
CA ILE A 8 -15.59 -12.31 -16.69
C ILE A 8 -15.87 -13.23 -17.87
N ASN A 9 -15.68 -14.55 -17.65
CA ASN A 9 -15.97 -15.58 -18.63
C ASN A 9 -17.26 -16.32 -18.25
N LEU A 10 -18.24 -16.34 -19.14
CA LEU A 10 -19.48 -17.06 -18.96
C LEU A 10 -19.63 -18.18 -19.99
N ILE A 11 -20.22 -19.27 -19.56
CA ILE A 11 -20.61 -20.39 -20.41
C ILE A 11 -22.12 -20.57 -20.31
N SER A 12 -22.80 -20.68 -21.45
CA SER A 12 -24.21 -20.98 -21.51
C SER A 12 -24.46 -22.30 -22.26
N VAL A 13 -25.45 -23.05 -21.80
CA VAL A 13 -25.94 -24.26 -22.45
C VAL A 13 -27.43 -24.09 -22.67
N VAL A 14 -27.85 -24.10 -23.94
CA VAL A 14 -29.25 -24.05 -24.34
C VAL A 14 -29.60 -25.41 -24.94
N LEU A 15 -30.54 -26.10 -24.30
CA LEU A 15 -31.01 -27.42 -24.70
C LEU A 15 -32.44 -27.31 -25.20
N TYR A 16 -32.75 -28.03 -26.28
CA TYR A 16 -34.07 -28.23 -26.79
C TYR A 16 -34.81 -26.95 -27.21
N ASP A 17 -34.11 -26.07 -27.93
CA ASP A 17 -34.72 -24.88 -28.52
C ASP A 17 -34.77 -24.98 -30.05
N GLY A 18 -35.78 -24.32 -30.67
CA GLY A 18 -35.93 -24.29 -32.12
C GLY A 18 -34.71 -23.67 -32.79
N ASP A 19 -34.39 -24.12 -34.01
CA ASP A 19 -33.12 -23.82 -34.73
C ASP A 19 -32.76 -22.33 -34.84
N THR A 20 -33.74 -21.44 -34.80
CA THR A 20 -33.52 -19.99 -34.91
C THR A 20 -33.42 -19.27 -33.59
N ARG A 21 -34.00 -19.79 -32.51
CA ARG A 21 -34.07 -19.11 -31.19
C ARG A 21 -32.86 -19.32 -30.34
N ARG A 22 -32.13 -20.42 -30.48
CA ARG A 22 -30.97 -20.76 -29.64
C ARG A 22 -29.91 -19.66 -29.56
N TYR A 23 -29.70 -18.91 -30.64
CA TYR A 23 -28.73 -17.82 -30.65
C TYR A 23 -29.23 -16.60 -29.89
N GLU A 24 -30.50 -16.24 -30.03
CA GLU A 24 -31.14 -15.17 -29.32
C GLU A 24 -31.19 -15.44 -27.81
N ASP A 25 -31.57 -16.66 -27.44
CA ASP A 25 -31.66 -17.08 -26.05
C ASP A 25 -30.31 -17.21 -25.41
N THR A 26 -29.28 -17.69 -26.13
CA THR A 26 -27.88 -17.66 -25.70
C THR A 26 -27.42 -16.23 -25.42
N LYS A 27 -27.75 -15.29 -26.31
CA LYS A 27 -27.38 -13.86 -26.13
C LYS A 27 -28.06 -13.27 -24.90
N ARG A 28 -29.36 -13.50 -24.72
CA ARG A 28 -30.12 -13.05 -23.54
C ARG A 28 -29.56 -13.62 -22.24
N LEU A 29 -29.17 -14.90 -22.24
CA LEU A 29 -28.56 -15.55 -21.07
C LEU A 29 -27.22 -14.88 -20.72
N PHE A 30 -26.40 -14.56 -21.71
CA PHE A 30 -25.13 -13.83 -21.44
C PHE A 30 -25.39 -12.41 -20.96
N GLU A 31 -26.31 -11.67 -21.61
CA GLU A 31 -26.69 -10.33 -21.17
C GLU A 31 -27.17 -10.35 -19.71
N TYR A 32 -28.05 -11.27 -19.37
CA TYR A 32 -28.50 -11.46 -17.99
C TYR A 32 -27.33 -11.83 -17.06
N GLY A 33 -26.53 -12.84 -17.41
CA GLY A 33 -25.40 -13.29 -16.60
C GLY A 33 -24.43 -12.16 -16.28
N PHE A 34 -24.04 -11.35 -17.27
CA PHE A 34 -23.16 -10.20 -17.06
C PHE A 34 -23.79 -9.08 -16.24
N THR A 35 -25.12 -9.05 -16.06
CA THR A 35 -25.74 -8.12 -15.10
C THR A 35 -25.71 -8.63 -13.67
N GLN A 36 -25.54 -9.93 -13.45
CA GLN A 36 -25.60 -10.57 -12.14
C GLN A 36 -24.23 -10.80 -11.50
N ILE A 37 -23.17 -10.75 -12.31
CA ILE A 37 -21.82 -11.08 -11.89
C ILE A 37 -20.95 -9.82 -11.93
N GLU A 38 -20.10 -9.67 -10.93
CA GLU A 38 -19.13 -8.61 -10.81
C GLU A 38 -17.75 -9.18 -10.51
N SER A 39 -16.73 -8.46 -10.91
CA SER A 39 -15.33 -8.76 -10.63
C SER A 39 -14.75 -7.61 -9.81
N ILE A 40 -14.09 -7.93 -8.69
CA ILE A 40 -13.51 -6.95 -7.79
C ILE A 40 -12.14 -7.42 -7.29
N THR A 41 -11.25 -6.49 -6.99
CA THR A 41 -9.94 -6.78 -6.38
C THR A 41 -9.87 -6.19 -4.98
N PRO A 42 -8.99 -6.69 -4.09
CA PRO A 42 -8.79 -6.10 -2.76
C PRO A 42 -8.39 -4.62 -2.81
N GLU A 43 -7.63 -4.23 -3.85
CA GLU A 43 -7.23 -2.84 -4.06
C GLU A 43 -8.44 -1.95 -4.36
N SER A 44 -9.37 -2.43 -5.21
CA SER A 44 -10.58 -1.66 -5.53
C SER A 44 -11.54 -1.61 -4.35
N LEU A 45 -11.66 -2.69 -3.58
CA LEU A 45 -12.43 -2.68 -2.33
C LEU A 45 -11.88 -1.67 -1.31
N TYR A 46 -10.56 -1.66 -1.13
CA TYR A 46 -9.91 -0.71 -0.23
C TYR A 46 -10.06 0.74 -0.71
N ALA A 47 -10.02 0.98 -2.03
CA ALA A 47 -10.14 2.31 -2.60
C ALA A 47 -11.54 2.93 -2.41
N GLU A 48 -12.59 2.14 -2.18
CA GLU A 48 -13.95 2.61 -1.89
C GLU A 48 -14.04 3.24 -0.49
N ASP A 49 -13.29 2.70 0.49
CA ASP A 49 -13.22 3.21 1.88
C ASP A 49 -11.77 3.15 2.40
N PRO A 50 -10.89 4.05 1.92
CA PRO A 50 -9.48 4.03 2.29
C PRO A 50 -9.29 4.40 3.75
N ARG A 51 -8.35 3.73 4.43
CA ARG A 51 -8.04 4.01 5.81
C ARG A 51 -7.43 5.40 5.98
N VAL A 52 -8.00 6.17 6.88
CA VAL A 52 -7.47 7.46 7.32
C VAL A 52 -6.92 7.31 8.73
N ILE A 53 -5.77 7.92 8.99
CA ILE A 53 -5.11 7.92 10.30
C ILE A 53 -4.69 9.34 10.69
N ASP A 54 -4.62 9.60 11.99
CA ASP A 54 -4.15 10.87 12.54
C ASP A 54 -2.68 10.76 12.93
N ILE A 55 -1.84 11.62 12.36
CA ILE A 55 -0.41 11.71 12.63
C ILE A 55 -0.18 12.77 13.71
N THR A 56 0.50 12.40 14.77
CA THR A 56 0.87 13.32 15.84
C THR A 56 2.19 14.04 15.56
N GLY A 57 2.43 15.19 16.21
CA GLY A 57 3.68 15.95 16.06
C GLY A 57 3.88 16.60 14.69
N PHE A 58 2.81 16.76 13.92
CA PHE A 58 2.83 17.45 12.62
C PHE A 58 3.09 18.96 12.78
N ASP A 59 3.64 19.58 11.74
CA ASP A 59 3.83 21.04 11.67
C ASP A 59 2.46 21.75 11.65
N THR A 60 2.36 22.85 12.40
CA THR A 60 1.12 23.63 12.52
C THR A 60 0.64 24.25 11.20
N SER A 61 1.52 24.34 10.20
CA SER A 61 1.19 24.78 8.84
C SER A 61 0.54 23.68 7.98
N ASP A 62 0.48 22.43 8.48
CA ASP A 62 -0.17 21.34 7.74
C ASP A 62 -1.67 21.59 7.54
N ALA A 63 -2.09 21.77 6.30
CA ALA A 63 -3.47 22.13 5.94
C ALA A 63 -4.51 21.07 6.33
N GLN A 64 -4.09 19.81 6.49
CA GLN A 64 -4.94 18.68 6.86
C GLN A 64 -4.79 18.30 8.34
N HIS A 65 -4.10 19.11 9.15
CA HIS A 65 -3.95 18.93 10.58
C HIS A 65 -3.48 17.53 11.00
N GLY A 66 -2.55 16.93 10.23
CA GLY A 66 -2.01 15.61 10.50
C GLY A 66 -2.87 14.44 9.98
N GLU A 67 -4.02 14.69 9.36
CA GLU A 67 -4.83 13.65 8.75
C GLU A 67 -4.09 13.05 7.53
N LEU A 68 -3.98 11.73 7.48
CA LEU A 68 -3.29 11.00 6.42
C LEU A 68 -4.17 9.88 5.90
N THR A 69 -4.56 9.99 4.64
CA THR A 69 -5.17 8.88 3.90
C THR A 69 -4.08 7.93 3.43
N LEU A 70 -4.26 6.64 3.64
CA LEU A 70 -3.31 5.61 3.21
C LEU A 70 -3.69 5.08 1.84
N GLY A 71 -2.69 4.91 0.98
CA GLY A 71 -2.80 4.15 -0.26
C GLY A 71 -2.53 2.66 0.00
N ILE A 72 -2.84 1.84 -0.99
CA ILE A 72 -2.57 0.40 -0.96
C ILE A 72 -1.63 0.02 -2.10
N ARG A 73 -0.69 -0.89 -1.84
CA ARG A 73 0.25 -1.42 -2.83
C ARG A 73 0.44 -2.91 -2.59
N ALA A 74 0.27 -3.76 -3.62
CA ALA A 74 0.52 -5.18 -3.50
C ALA A 74 2.00 -5.45 -3.16
N VAL A 75 2.24 -6.40 -2.25
CA VAL A 75 3.61 -6.89 -1.94
C VAL A 75 4.08 -7.85 -3.03
N ASP A 76 3.17 -8.65 -3.57
CA ASP A 76 3.39 -9.57 -4.67
C ASP A 76 2.41 -9.30 -5.81
N ASP A 77 2.87 -8.54 -6.80
CA ASP A 77 2.08 -8.18 -7.99
C ASP A 77 1.77 -9.38 -8.90
N THR A 78 2.40 -10.52 -8.68
CA THR A 78 2.16 -11.73 -9.49
C THR A 78 0.92 -12.50 -9.03
N LYS A 79 0.44 -12.22 -7.81
CA LYS A 79 -0.69 -12.91 -7.21
C LYS A 79 -2.02 -12.27 -7.62
N ASP A 80 -2.70 -12.89 -8.57
CA ASP A 80 -4.07 -12.49 -8.93
C ASP A 80 -5.07 -12.79 -7.81
N MET A 81 -5.54 -11.76 -7.13
CA MET A 81 -6.56 -11.82 -6.08
C MET A 81 -7.95 -11.37 -6.56
N THR A 82 -8.16 -11.27 -7.87
CA THR A 82 -9.46 -10.92 -8.45
C THR A 82 -10.55 -11.89 -7.99
N ILE A 83 -11.58 -11.38 -7.36
CA ILE A 83 -12.76 -12.13 -6.93
C ILE A 83 -13.84 -11.92 -7.97
N VAL A 84 -14.39 -13.02 -8.51
CA VAL A 84 -15.53 -12.99 -9.42
C VAL A 84 -16.69 -13.66 -8.71
N GLY A 85 -17.81 -12.97 -8.58
CA GLY A 85 -18.95 -13.48 -7.86
C GLY A 85 -20.25 -12.79 -8.25
N ARG A 86 -21.35 -13.25 -7.66
CA ARG A 86 -22.64 -12.55 -7.77
C ARG A 86 -22.54 -11.20 -7.08
N LYS A 87 -23.28 -10.22 -7.60
CA LYS A 87 -23.28 -8.86 -7.04
C LYS A 87 -23.59 -8.83 -5.56
N ASP A 88 -24.60 -9.58 -5.12
CA ASP A 88 -24.98 -9.68 -3.71
C ASP A 88 -23.82 -10.16 -2.82
N ASN A 89 -22.98 -11.09 -3.31
CA ASN A 89 -21.80 -11.56 -2.58
C ASN A 89 -20.69 -10.49 -2.58
N ILE A 90 -20.54 -9.78 -3.68
CA ILE A 90 -19.55 -8.67 -3.76
C ILE A 90 -19.99 -7.51 -2.86
N ASP A 91 -21.28 -7.16 -2.84
CA ASP A 91 -21.81 -6.14 -1.93
C ASP A 91 -21.63 -6.54 -0.46
N PHE A 92 -21.83 -7.81 -0.13
CA PHE A 92 -21.50 -8.33 1.20
C PHE A 92 -20.02 -8.19 1.53
N LEU A 93 -19.11 -8.44 0.59
CA LEU A 93 -17.67 -8.24 0.79
C LEU A 93 -17.32 -6.76 1.01
N ARG A 94 -17.97 -5.83 0.30
CA ARG A 94 -17.81 -4.38 0.52
C ARG A 94 -18.18 -3.98 1.93
N GLU A 95 -19.37 -4.39 2.37
CA GLU A 95 -19.88 -4.08 3.71
C GLU A 95 -19.05 -4.73 4.84
N ASN A 96 -18.43 -5.87 4.57
CA ASN A 96 -17.71 -6.67 5.55
C ASN A 96 -16.20 -6.75 5.28
N PHE A 97 -15.62 -5.80 4.54
CA PHE A 97 -14.20 -5.82 4.20
C PHE A 97 -13.28 -5.98 5.42
N GLY A 98 -13.63 -5.35 6.53
CA GLY A 98 -12.90 -5.48 7.79
C GLY A 98 -12.91 -6.86 8.43
N GLN A 99 -13.82 -7.77 8.02
CA GLN A 99 -13.86 -9.16 8.52
C GLN A 99 -12.97 -10.11 7.70
N VAL A 100 -12.74 -9.77 6.43
CA VAL A 100 -11.90 -10.55 5.50
C VAL A 100 -10.50 -9.96 5.36
N SER A 101 -10.21 -8.88 6.08
CA SER A 101 -8.91 -8.22 6.09
C SER A 101 -8.46 -7.93 7.51
N SER A 102 -7.15 -7.86 7.72
CA SER A 102 -6.55 -7.44 8.97
C SER A 102 -5.39 -6.49 8.71
N ILE A 103 -5.17 -5.53 9.60
CA ILE A 103 -4.10 -4.56 9.47
C ILE A 103 -3.11 -4.77 10.63
N ARG A 104 -1.83 -4.89 10.29
CA ARG A 104 -0.73 -4.88 11.23
C ARG A 104 0.10 -3.61 10.98
N TRP A 105 0.07 -2.71 11.95
CA TRP A 105 0.84 -1.48 11.89
C TRP A 105 2.33 -1.77 12.07
N THR A 106 3.17 -1.13 11.25
CA THR A 106 4.62 -1.30 11.25
C THR A 106 5.38 -0.07 11.71
N ARG A 107 4.68 1.07 11.86
CA ARG A 107 5.26 2.35 12.23
C ARG A 107 4.33 3.10 13.19
N GLU A 108 4.93 3.98 14.01
CA GLU A 108 4.19 4.93 14.84
C GLU A 108 3.53 6.02 13.99
N PHE A 109 2.37 6.50 14.42
CA PHE A 109 1.62 7.57 13.76
C PHE A 109 2.13 8.93 14.19
N ARG A 110 3.38 9.22 13.82
CA ARG A 110 4.08 10.43 14.22
C ARG A 110 4.91 11.00 13.07
N ALA A 111 4.84 12.34 12.91
CA ALA A 111 5.66 13.06 11.97
C ALA A 111 7.16 13.02 12.37
N PRO A 112 8.10 13.08 11.41
CA PRO A 112 7.85 13.25 9.98
C PRO A 112 7.44 11.96 9.27
N ILE A 113 6.57 12.10 8.26
CA ILE A 113 6.16 11.03 7.36
C ILE A 113 6.49 11.49 5.94
N ASN A 114 7.02 10.61 5.12
CA ASN A 114 7.25 10.88 3.70
C ASN A 114 6.23 10.12 2.84
N VAL A 115 5.88 10.72 1.70
CA VAL A 115 5.07 10.01 0.70
C VAL A 115 5.71 8.67 0.34
N GLY A 116 4.92 7.59 0.34
CA GLY A 116 5.40 6.24 0.08
C GLY A 116 5.94 5.47 1.29
N ASP A 117 6.06 6.11 2.46
CA ASP A 117 6.40 5.41 3.71
C ASP A 117 5.37 4.32 4.01
N VAL A 118 5.84 3.12 4.37
CA VAL A 118 4.96 2.00 4.74
C VAL A 118 4.51 2.18 6.18
N MET A 119 3.21 2.36 6.37
CA MET A 119 2.60 2.56 7.68
C MET A 119 2.11 1.24 8.31
N GLY A 120 1.75 0.28 7.47
CA GLY A 120 1.25 -1.02 7.92
C GLY A 120 1.17 -2.02 6.78
N ILE A 121 0.82 -3.25 7.15
CA ILE A 121 0.53 -4.34 6.22
C ILE A 121 -0.93 -4.73 6.40
N LEU A 122 -1.67 -4.67 5.31
CA LEU A 122 -3.02 -5.19 5.21
C LEU A 122 -2.93 -6.61 4.65
N THR A 123 -3.46 -7.56 5.38
CA THR A 123 -3.58 -8.96 4.95
C THR A 123 -5.02 -9.21 4.56
N PHE A 124 -5.25 -9.61 3.32
CA PHE A 124 -6.55 -9.97 2.79
C PHE A 124 -6.66 -11.49 2.65
N TYR A 125 -7.78 -12.04 3.09
CA TYR A 125 -8.07 -13.47 3.00
C TYR A 125 -9.20 -13.75 2.00
N SER A 126 -8.96 -14.67 1.09
CA SER A 126 -9.98 -15.22 0.18
C SER A 126 -10.01 -16.74 0.31
N GLU A 127 -11.20 -17.30 0.50
CA GLU A 127 -11.42 -18.74 0.66
C GLU A 127 -10.84 -19.56 -0.50
N ASN A 128 -10.94 -19.05 -1.72
CA ASN A 128 -10.52 -19.74 -2.94
C ASN A 128 -9.08 -19.44 -3.37
N LYS A 129 -8.52 -18.29 -2.97
CA LYS A 129 -7.20 -17.81 -3.43
C LYS A 129 -6.16 -17.70 -2.29
N GLY A 130 -6.60 -17.96 -1.06
CA GLY A 130 -5.76 -17.87 0.12
C GLY A 130 -5.50 -16.43 0.55
N THR A 131 -4.32 -16.16 1.08
CA THR A 131 -3.95 -14.88 1.67
C THR A 131 -3.07 -14.06 0.74
N ALA A 132 -3.29 -12.75 0.67
CA ALA A 132 -2.40 -11.79 0.05
C ALA A 132 -2.08 -10.64 0.99
N GLU A 133 -0.88 -10.09 0.88
CA GLU A 133 -0.41 -8.97 1.68
C GLU A 133 -0.25 -7.73 0.82
N TYR A 134 -0.63 -6.61 1.40
CA TYR A 134 -0.57 -5.30 0.78
C TYR A 134 0.07 -4.32 1.75
N GLU A 135 0.95 -3.48 1.25
CA GLU A 135 1.49 -2.36 2.02
C GLU A 135 0.50 -1.20 2.05
N LEU A 136 0.24 -0.67 3.24
CA LEU A 136 -0.45 0.59 3.43
C LEU A 136 0.58 1.71 3.43
N VAL A 137 0.54 2.55 2.41
CA VAL A 137 1.55 3.57 2.16
C VAL A 137 1.01 4.98 2.34
N ALA A 138 1.84 5.88 2.84
CA ALA A 138 1.52 7.29 2.97
C ALA A 138 1.31 7.93 1.59
N THR A 139 0.15 8.59 1.39
CA THR A 139 -0.19 9.26 0.13
C THR A 139 0.40 10.66 0.01
N ARG A 140 0.83 11.25 1.14
CA ARG A 140 1.47 12.57 1.21
C ARG A 140 2.55 12.60 2.28
N SER A 141 3.40 13.61 2.20
CA SER A 141 4.38 13.89 3.27
C SER A 141 3.76 14.79 4.33
N ILE A 142 4.16 14.57 5.59
CA ILE A 142 3.78 15.38 6.75
C ILE A 142 5.06 15.76 7.47
N ALA A 143 5.37 17.07 7.53
CA ALA A 143 6.53 17.58 8.23
C ALA A 143 6.32 17.52 9.75
N ALA A 144 7.40 17.27 10.50
CA ALA A 144 7.36 17.38 11.94
C ALA A 144 7.38 18.84 12.40
N ARG A 145 6.69 19.11 13.50
CA ARG A 145 6.78 20.39 14.18
C ARG A 145 8.18 20.59 14.75
N ALA A 146 8.73 21.78 14.63
CA ALA A 146 10.12 22.08 15.02
C ALA A 146 10.43 21.79 16.50
N ASP A 147 9.42 21.85 17.37
CA ASP A 147 9.50 21.58 18.81
C ASP A 147 8.98 20.16 19.19
N ALA A 148 8.67 19.33 18.20
CA ALA A 148 8.22 17.96 18.47
C ALA A 148 9.34 17.15 19.13
N PRO A 149 9.06 16.39 20.20
CA PRO A 149 10.06 15.50 20.79
C PRO A 149 10.56 14.49 19.75
N LEU A 150 11.86 14.24 19.75
CA LEU A 150 12.49 13.31 18.80
C LEU A 150 11.94 11.89 18.93
N THR A 151 11.77 11.19 17.82
CA THR A 151 11.49 9.75 17.80
C THR A 151 12.75 8.96 18.19
N LEU A 152 12.60 7.71 18.62
CA LEU A 152 13.74 6.83 18.91
C LEU A 152 14.69 6.72 17.71
N GLU A 153 14.15 6.55 16.51
CA GLU A 153 14.93 6.48 15.27
C GLU A 153 15.72 7.77 15.00
N GLN A 154 15.13 8.93 15.27
CA GLN A 154 15.85 10.22 15.18
C GLN A 154 16.93 10.35 16.23
N ILE A 155 16.69 9.89 17.46
CA ILE A 155 17.70 9.88 18.53
C ILE A 155 18.87 8.96 18.15
N GLU A 156 18.59 7.77 17.65
CA GLU A 156 19.61 6.83 17.18
C GLU A 156 20.41 7.41 16.01
N ALA A 157 19.76 8.06 15.06
CA ALA A 157 20.44 8.74 13.95
C ALA A 157 21.35 9.89 14.43
N TYR A 158 20.89 10.69 15.41
CA TYR A 158 21.72 11.73 16.02
C TYR A 158 22.91 11.15 16.78
N THR A 159 22.72 10.11 17.60
CA THR A 159 23.81 9.46 18.35
C THR A 159 24.83 8.81 17.43
N ALA A 160 24.39 8.16 16.34
CA ALA A 160 25.30 7.61 15.34
C ALA A 160 26.12 8.70 14.60
N GLN A 161 25.58 9.91 14.48
CA GLN A 161 26.29 11.06 13.90
C GLN A 161 27.30 11.65 14.88
N GLU A 162 27.04 11.63 16.19
CA GLU A 162 27.94 12.10 17.22
C GLU A 162 29.13 11.17 17.52
N GLU A 163 28.99 9.85 17.23
CA GLU A 163 30.11 8.90 17.37
C GLU A 163 31.31 9.19 16.44
N ASN A 164 31.18 10.12 15.49
CA ASN A 164 32.28 10.55 14.64
C ASN A 164 32.41 12.10 14.53
N PRO A 165 32.49 12.84 15.65
CA PRO A 165 32.48 14.30 15.64
C PRO A 165 33.78 14.96 15.13
N TRP A 166 34.82 14.18 14.91
CA TRP A 166 36.12 14.75 14.47
C TRP A 166 36.39 14.29 13.04
N PRO A 167 36.59 15.26 12.10
CA PRO A 167 37.25 14.92 10.86
C PRO A 167 38.58 14.30 11.26
N ARG A 168 38.89 13.11 10.78
CA ARG A 168 40.22 12.53 10.94
C ARG A 168 41.21 13.53 10.40
N PHE A 169 41.87 14.25 11.30
CA PHE A 169 42.96 15.14 10.96
C PHE A 169 44.08 14.24 10.45
N SER A 170 44.18 14.16 9.12
CA SER A 170 45.30 13.48 8.48
C SER A 170 46.50 14.38 8.70
N TRP A 171 47.39 13.94 9.57
CA TRP A 171 48.66 14.59 9.82
C TRP A 171 49.52 14.73 8.54
N ASP A 172 49.17 13.99 7.49
CA ASP A 172 49.81 14.02 6.18
C ASP A 172 49.65 15.36 5.45
N LEU A 173 48.72 16.22 5.86
CA LEU A 173 48.45 17.52 5.26
C LEU A 173 49.24 18.67 5.93
N LEU A 174 49.92 18.44 7.06
CA LEU A 174 50.59 19.47 7.84
C LEU A 174 52.12 19.41 7.77
N VAL A 175 52.71 18.39 7.17
CA VAL A 175 54.14 18.29 7.01
C VAL A 175 54.49 18.18 5.53
N PRO A 176 54.90 19.28 4.86
CA PRO A 176 55.46 19.16 3.52
C PRO A 176 56.74 18.31 3.60
N PRO A 177 56.96 17.37 2.67
CA PRO A 177 58.14 16.53 2.66
C PRO A 177 59.36 17.41 2.50
N GLY A 178 60.11 17.64 3.57
CA GLY A 178 61.35 18.41 3.53
C GLY A 178 61.66 19.27 4.74
N LEU A 179 60.85 19.40 5.76
CA LEU A 179 61.17 20.23 6.94
C LEU A 179 61.37 19.33 8.17
N ILE A 180 62.52 18.69 8.24
CA ILE A 180 63.06 18.16 9.50
C ILE A 180 63.76 19.31 10.20
N LEU A 181 63.07 19.93 11.13
CA LEU A 181 63.71 20.91 12.02
C LEU A 181 64.27 20.17 13.22
N LEU A 182 65.59 19.91 13.16
CA LEU A 182 66.42 19.57 14.32
C LEU A 182 66.44 20.76 15.28
N ALA A 183 65.72 20.62 16.40
CA ALA A 183 65.95 21.46 17.56
C ALA A 183 66.56 20.60 18.66
N PHE A 184 67.87 20.52 18.68
CA PHE A 184 68.64 20.22 19.88
C PHE A 184 69.10 21.56 20.49
N ILE A 185 68.78 21.82 21.70
CA ILE A 185 69.51 22.21 22.92
C ILE A 185 68.52 22.78 23.89
#